data_cf15b106043df2c5e7d11ffcb5dc1a7a
#
_entry.id   cf15b106043df2c5e7d11ffcb5dc1a7a
#
_cell.length_a   1.000
_cell.length_b   1.000
_cell.length_c   1.000
_cell.angle_alpha   90.00
_cell.angle_beta   90.00
_cell.angle_gamma   90.00
#
_symmetry.space_group_name_H-M   'P 1'
#
loop_
_entity.id
_entity.type
_entity.pdbx_description
1 polymer ?
#
loop_
_entity_poly.entity_id
_entity_poly.type
_entity_poly.pdbx_seq_one_letter_code
_entity_poly.pdbx_strand_id
1 'polypeptide(L)'
;VRNTAKITTAVLAAGALTLGLSACGSDQDAASDTSGPLVVAASPVPHAEILNFVKDNLAEDAGLDLEVKEFTDYVTPNTATEDGSVGANYFQTQPYLDDFNKKNGTHIVSVVDVHLEPLGLYSHKVKKADELKSGATIAIPNDTVNEGRALQLLAAGGLLTLKDGVGTSATPADITENPKKLTFKELEAAQTPRSLDDVDAAVVNGNYAIEADLKPAKDALVLEEAKGNPNSNLLAVKEGQENDPRVKKLAKLLTSPEVKKFIEDKYAGSVLASF
;
A
#
# COMPACT_ATOMS: atom_id res chain seq x y z
N VAL A 1 -66.49 -24.49 38.15
CA VAL A 1 -67.77 -24.03 37.62
C VAL A 1 -67.44 -23.61 36.15
N ARG A 2 -67.62 -24.55 35.18
CA ARG A 2 -68.74 -24.64 34.22
C ARG A 2 -68.98 -23.32 33.49
N ASN A 3 -68.97 -23.23 32.17
CA ASN A 3 -69.68 -24.00 31.10
C ASN A 3 -69.01 -23.56 29.71
N THR A 4 -68.69 -24.52 28.86
CA THR A 4 -69.47 -25.04 27.70
C THR A 4 -69.83 -24.02 26.62
N ALA A 5 -69.25 -24.26 25.48
CA ALA A 5 -69.79 -24.63 24.16
C ALA A 5 -70.44 -23.53 23.30
N LYS A 6 -70.10 -23.39 22.09
CA LYS A 6 -70.76 -24.03 20.92
C LYS A 6 -70.03 -23.71 19.60
N ILE A 7 -69.92 -24.75 18.84
CA ILE A 7 -69.56 -24.92 17.46
C ILE A 7 -70.48 -24.14 16.53
N THR A 8 -69.95 -23.56 15.45
CA THR A 8 -70.70 -23.50 14.19
C THR A 8 -69.70 -23.54 12.99
N THR A 9 -69.90 -24.56 12.23
CA THR A 9 -69.26 -24.92 10.96
C THR A 9 -69.93 -24.10 9.84
N ALA A 10 -69.10 -23.57 8.90
CA ALA A 10 -69.60 -23.29 7.56
C ALA A 10 -68.43 -23.42 6.54
N VAL A 11 -68.74 -24.07 5.48
CA VAL A 11 -68.05 -24.82 4.49
C VAL A 11 -67.85 -23.98 3.21
N LEU A 12 -66.75 -24.31 2.51
CA LEU A 12 -66.51 -24.22 1.07
C LEU A 12 -66.32 -22.82 0.36
N ALA A 13 -65.14 -22.61 -0.20
CA ALA A 13 -65.04 -22.54 -1.67
C ALA A 13 -63.56 -22.66 -2.11
N ALA A 14 -63.33 -23.60 -3.01
CA ALA A 14 -62.08 -23.90 -3.67
C ALA A 14 -61.72 -22.77 -4.68
N GLY A 15 -60.47 -22.38 -4.71
CA GLY A 15 -59.87 -21.55 -5.76
C GLY A 15 -58.41 -21.91 -5.93
N ALA A 16 -58.10 -22.83 -6.80
CA ALA A 16 -56.76 -23.17 -7.20
C ALA A 16 -56.20 -22.05 -8.09
N LEU A 17 -55.22 -21.32 -7.59
CA LEU A 17 -54.31 -20.53 -8.43
C LEU A 17 -52.89 -21.07 -8.24
N THR A 18 -52.46 -21.84 -9.25
CA THR A 18 -51.08 -22.22 -9.48
C THR A 18 -50.26 -20.99 -9.88
N LEU A 19 -49.54 -20.41 -8.93
CA LEU A 19 -48.47 -19.46 -9.24
C LEU A 19 -47.16 -20.24 -9.37
N GLY A 20 -46.70 -20.36 -10.61
CA GLY A 20 -45.41 -20.94 -10.93
C GLY A 20 -44.27 -20.15 -10.25
N LEU A 21 -43.50 -20.83 -9.39
CA LEU A 21 -42.19 -20.38 -8.99
C LEU A 21 -41.26 -20.56 -10.19
N SER A 22 -41.07 -19.49 -10.97
CA SER A 22 -39.91 -19.34 -11.81
C SER A 22 -38.74 -18.95 -10.91
N ALA A 23 -38.01 -19.94 -10.43
CA ALA A 23 -36.71 -19.73 -9.86
C ALA A 23 -35.76 -19.42 -11.03
N CYS A 24 -35.70 -18.17 -11.47
CA CYS A 24 -34.52 -17.64 -12.18
C CYS A 24 -33.46 -17.41 -11.12
N GLY A 25 -32.53 -18.36 -11.00
CA GLY A 25 -31.21 -18.09 -10.46
C GLY A 25 -30.52 -17.15 -11.44
N SER A 26 -30.63 -15.86 -11.20
CA SER A 26 -29.65 -14.91 -11.72
C SER A 26 -28.57 -14.81 -10.65
N ASP A 27 -27.39 -15.31 -10.97
CA ASP A 27 -26.17 -14.81 -10.38
C ASP A 27 -26.17 -13.29 -10.65
N GLN A 28 -26.71 -12.53 -9.71
CA GLN A 28 -26.47 -11.11 -9.67
C GLN A 28 -25.05 -10.96 -9.16
N ASP A 29 -24.11 -10.83 -10.09
CA ASP A 29 -22.93 -10.03 -9.85
C ASP A 29 -23.43 -8.74 -9.16
N ALA A 30 -23.09 -8.58 -7.89
CA ALA A 30 -23.40 -7.37 -7.16
C ALA A 30 -22.68 -6.23 -7.88
N ALA A 31 -23.38 -5.59 -8.81
CA ALA A 31 -22.88 -4.37 -9.44
C ALA A 31 -22.57 -3.41 -8.29
N SER A 32 -21.30 -3.13 -8.08
CA SER A 32 -20.87 -2.16 -7.09
C SER A 32 -21.59 -0.84 -7.39
N ASP A 33 -22.21 -0.25 -6.37
CA ASP A 33 -22.83 1.06 -6.51
C ASP A 33 -21.73 2.08 -6.84
N THR A 34 -21.65 2.48 -8.11
CA THR A 34 -20.68 3.43 -8.63
C THR A 34 -21.20 4.87 -8.60
N SER A 35 -22.33 5.13 -7.92
CA SER A 35 -23.00 6.45 -7.92
C SER A 35 -22.38 7.46 -6.93
N GLY A 36 -21.58 6.99 -5.96
CA GLY A 36 -20.91 7.83 -4.95
C GLY A 36 -19.44 8.12 -5.27
N PRO A 37 -18.74 8.85 -4.37
CA PRO A 37 -17.33 9.14 -4.52
C PRO A 37 -16.48 7.86 -4.54
N LEU A 38 -15.36 7.89 -5.25
CA LEU A 38 -14.31 6.89 -5.10
C LEU A 38 -13.46 7.26 -3.89
N VAL A 39 -13.61 6.52 -2.80
CA VAL A 39 -12.79 6.70 -1.60
C VAL A 39 -11.50 5.93 -1.77
N VAL A 40 -10.34 6.58 -1.66
CA VAL A 40 -9.01 5.98 -1.81
C VAL A 40 -8.22 6.11 -0.52
N ALA A 41 -7.79 4.97 0.04
CA ALA A 41 -6.88 4.92 1.17
C ALA A 41 -5.44 5.20 0.71
N ALA A 42 -4.73 6.10 1.38
CA ALA A 42 -3.38 6.51 0.99
C ALA A 42 -2.51 6.84 2.20
N SER A 43 -1.19 6.70 2.06
CA SER A 43 -0.25 7.33 2.99
C SER A 43 -0.26 8.85 2.81
N PRO A 44 0.00 9.65 3.86
CA PRO A 44 -0.10 11.12 3.77
C PRO A 44 0.80 11.71 2.67
N VAL A 45 2.06 11.28 2.61
CA VAL A 45 3.07 11.76 1.65
C VAL A 45 3.77 10.56 1.00
N PRO A 46 4.03 10.55 -0.29
CA PRO A 46 3.59 11.49 -1.32
C PRO A 46 2.18 11.16 -1.85
N HIS A 47 1.60 10.04 -1.46
CA HIS A 47 0.41 9.42 -2.07
C HIS A 47 -0.84 10.30 -1.97
N ALA A 48 -1.24 10.71 -0.76
CA ALA A 48 -2.40 11.59 -0.59
C ALA A 48 -2.16 12.96 -1.22
N GLU A 49 -0.93 13.49 -1.23
CA GLU A 49 -0.61 14.73 -1.92
C GLU A 49 -0.80 14.63 -3.45
N ILE A 50 -0.39 13.49 -4.06
CA ILE A 50 -0.61 13.22 -5.49
C ILE A 50 -2.11 13.08 -5.77
N LEU A 51 -2.86 12.34 -4.94
CA LEU A 51 -4.30 12.20 -5.07
C LEU A 51 -5.04 13.54 -4.91
N ASN A 52 -4.63 14.36 -3.96
CA ASN A 52 -5.20 15.68 -3.76
C ASN A 52 -4.90 16.61 -4.94
N PHE A 53 -3.70 16.54 -5.53
CA PHE A 53 -3.42 17.23 -6.78
C PHE A 53 -4.38 16.80 -7.91
N VAL A 54 -4.61 15.49 -8.06
CA VAL A 54 -5.59 14.97 -9.04
C VAL A 54 -7.00 15.47 -8.72
N LYS A 55 -7.42 15.38 -7.46
CA LYS A 55 -8.73 15.83 -6.99
C LYS A 55 -8.98 17.30 -7.32
N ASP A 56 -8.02 18.15 -6.98
CA ASP A 56 -8.19 19.61 -7.03
C ASP A 56 -8.02 20.19 -8.45
N ASN A 57 -7.32 19.47 -9.36
CA ASN A 57 -6.94 20.01 -10.66
C ASN A 57 -7.47 19.23 -11.87
N LEU A 58 -7.81 17.93 -11.72
CA LEU A 58 -8.10 17.06 -12.86
C LEU A 58 -9.40 16.27 -12.73
N ALA A 59 -9.87 16.00 -11.51
CA ALA A 59 -10.98 15.08 -11.27
C ALA A 59 -12.31 15.62 -11.76
N GLU A 60 -12.58 16.93 -11.59
CA GLU A 60 -13.82 17.59 -12.02
C GLU A 60 -14.02 17.46 -13.53
N ASP A 61 -13.02 17.79 -14.34
CA ASP A 61 -13.08 17.71 -15.80
C ASP A 61 -13.25 16.26 -16.31
N ALA A 62 -12.76 15.28 -15.54
CA ALA A 62 -12.94 13.86 -15.83
C ALA A 62 -14.28 13.30 -15.31
N GLY A 63 -15.08 14.09 -14.60
CA GLY A 63 -16.31 13.65 -13.94
C GLY A 63 -16.03 12.54 -12.93
N LEU A 64 -14.98 12.70 -12.11
CA LEU A 64 -14.60 11.81 -11.03
C LEU A 64 -14.81 12.53 -9.69
N ASP A 65 -15.70 11.99 -8.87
CA ASP A 65 -15.79 12.39 -7.46
C ASP A 65 -14.79 11.54 -6.65
N LEU A 66 -13.75 12.19 -6.12
CA LEU A 66 -12.62 11.56 -5.44
C LEU A 66 -12.54 12.00 -3.97
N GLU A 67 -12.52 11.02 -3.08
CA GLU A 67 -12.27 11.22 -1.65
C GLU A 67 -10.99 10.53 -1.23
N VAL A 68 -10.11 11.23 -0.50
CA VAL A 68 -8.84 10.70 -0.02
C VAL A 68 -8.93 10.47 1.48
N LYS A 69 -8.59 9.25 1.92
CA LYS A 69 -8.56 8.86 3.33
C LYS A 69 -7.15 8.45 3.72
N GLU A 70 -6.54 9.22 4.60
CA GLU A 70 -5.14 9.03 4.99
C GLU A 70 -4.99 7.98 6.10
N PHE A 71 -3.93 7.17 5.98
CA PHE A 71 -3.51 6.17 6.94
C PHE A 71 -1.99 6.24 7.14
N THR A 72 -1.54 6.06 8.37
CA THR A 72 -0.11 6.18 8.73
C THR A 72 0.60 4.84 8.92
N ASP A 73 -0.06 3.73 8.59
CA ASP A 73 0.45 2.37 8.62
C ASP A 73 0.23 1.65 7.28
N TYR A 74 0.85 0.47 7.09
CA TYR A 74 0.77 -0.29 5.85
C TYR A 74 -0.24 -1.46 5.89
N VAL A 75 -0.92 -1.69 7.02
CA VAL A 75 -1.89 -2.79 7.19
C VAL A 75 -3.31 -2.33 6.92
N THR A 76 -3.69 -1.21 7.54
CA THR A 76 -5.07 -0.70 7.52
C THR A 76 -5.59 -0.38 6.13
N PRO A 77 -4.81 0.23 5.18
CA PRO A 77 -5.30 0.49 3.83
C PRO A 77 -5.74 -0.77 3.07
N ASN A 78 -4.97 -1.87 3.19
CA ASN A 78 -5.32 -3.14 2.57
C ASN A 78 -6.55 -3.78 3.22
N THR A 79 -6.64 -3.77 4.54
CA THR A 79 -7.80 -4.28 5.26
C THR A 79 -9.08 -3.53 4.86
N ALA A 80 -9.01 -2.20 4.78
CA ALA A 80 -10.13 -1.36 4.38
C ALA A 80 -10.54 -1.55 2.90
N THR A 81 -9.58 -1.89 2.03
CA THR A 81 -9.87 -2.23 0.63
C THR A 81 -10.54 -3.60 0.52
N GLU A 82 -10.04 -4.60 1.27
CA GLU A 82 -10.61 -5.95 1.25
C GLU A 82 -12.03 -5.99 1.80
N ASP A 83 -12.32 -5.26 2.89
CA ASP A 83 -13.66 -5.21 3.49
C ASP A 83 -14.63 -4.26 2.78
N GLY A 84 -14.15 -3.47 1.79
CA GLY A 84 -14.95 -2.53 1.02
C GLY A 84 -15.23 -1.20 1.71
N SER A 85 -14.58 -0.89 2.83
CA SER A 85 -14.67 0.42 3.51
C SER A 85 -14.06 1.56 2.69
N VAL A 86 -13.18 1.22 1.74
CA VAL A 86 -12.65 2.10 0.69
C VAL A 86 -12.72 1.38 -0.66
N GLY A 87 -12.82 2.14 -1.74
CA GLY A 87 -12.91 1.60 -3.10
C GLY A 87 -11.55 1.23 -3.71
N ALA A 88 -10.48 1.82 -3.22
CA ALA A 88 -9.11 1.58 -3.70
C ALA A 88 -8.10 1.96 -2.62
N ASN A 89 -6.84 1.54 -2.81
CA ASN A 89 -5.72 2.10 -2.06
C ASN A 89 -4.55 2.48 -2.97
N TYR A 90 -3.73 3.39 -2.48
CA TYR A 90 -2.53 3.85 -3.14
C TYR A 90 -1.48 4.17 -2.06
N PHE A 91 -0.57 3.20 -1.78
CA PHE A 91 0.43 3.33 -0.70
C PHE A 91 1.55 2.28 -0.78
N GLN A 92 1.43 1.27 -1.64
CA GLN A 92 2.22 0.04 -1.59
C GLN A 92 2.84 -0.34 -2.93
N THR A 93 3.77 -1.28 -2.88
CA THR A 93 4.47 -1.86 -4.03
C THR A 93 3.93 -3.26 -4.33
N GLN A 94 4.14 -3.76 -5.56
CA GLN A 94 3.69 -5.11 -5.93
C GLN A 94 4.24 -6.21 -5.00
N PRO A 95 5.55 -6.25 -4.66
CA PRO A 95 6.05 -7.28 -3.74
C PRO A 95 5.38 -7.25 -2.36
N TYR A 96 5.08 -6.04 -1.83
CA TYR A 96 4.37 -5.91 -0.56
C TYR A 96 2.92 -6.41 -0.65
N LEU A 97 2.21 -6.05 -1.72
CA LEU A 97 0.84 -6.50 -1.97
C LEU A 97 0.75 -8.03 -2.07
N ASP A 98 1.68 -8.66 -2.80
CA ASP A 98 1.71 -10.12 -2.97
C ASP A 98 1.93 -10.84 -1.62
N ASP A 99 2.87 -10.35 -0.80
CA ASP A 99 3.13 -10.89 0.54
C ASP A 99 1.94 -10.68 1.48
N PHE A 100 1.33 -9.48 1.44
CA PHE A 100 0.15 -9.16 2.24
C PHE A 100 -1.02 -10.08 1.91
N ASN A 101 -1.36 -10.23 0.63
CA ASN A 101 -2.42 -11.12 0.17
C ASN A 101 -2.18 -12.57 0.64
N LYS A 102 -0.96 -13.06 0.45
CA LYS A 102 -0.57 -14.42 0.86
C LYS A 102 -0.72 -14.66 2.35
N LYS A 103 -0.32 -13.68 3.18
CA LYS A 103 -0.33 -13.80 4.64
C LYS A 103 -1.71 -13.65 5.25
N ASN A 104 -2.54 -12.79 4.66
CA ASN A 104 -3.83 -12.41 5.24
C ASN A 104 -5.01 -13.04 4.50
N GLY A 105 -4.80 -13.75 3.39
CA GLY A 105 -5.86 -14.35 2.58
C GLY A 105 -6.75 -13.30 1.92
N THR A 106 -6.18 -12.13 1.58
CA THR A 106 -6.85 -11.03 0.89
C THR A 106 -6.74 -11.17 -0.63
N HIS A 107 -7.63 -10.49 -1.36
CA HIS A 107 -7.76 -10.58 -2.81
C HIS A 107 -7.68 -9.19 -3.44
N ILE A 108 -6.59 -8.49 -3.15
CA ILE A 108 -6.35 -7.15 -3.67
C ILE A 108 -5.44 -7.27 -4.89
N VAL A 109 -5.74 -6.52 -5.93
CA VAL A 109 -5.03 -6.55 -7.22
C VAL A 109 -4.55 -5.17 -7.63
N SER A 110 -3.40 -5.13 -8.29
CA SER A 110 -2.83 -3.90 -8.85
C SER A 110 -3.61 -3.45 -10.08
N VAL A 111 -3.75 -2.14 -10.23
CA VAL A 111 -4.38 -1.50 -11.39
C VAL A 111 -3.33 -0.80 -12.27
N VAL A 112 -2.46 -0.01 -11.67
CA VAL A 112 -1.43 0.76 -12.39
C VAL A 112 -0.30 1.19 -11.45
N ASP A 113 0.93 1.15 -11.95
CA ASP A 113 2.09 1.74 -11.29
C ASP A 113 2.11 3.25 -11.49
N VAL A 114 2.44 4.00 -10.43
CA VAL A 114 2.39 5.46 -10.44
C VAL A 114 3.75 6.08 -10.18
N HIS A 115 4.43 5.71 -9.11
CA HIS A 115 5.72 6.31 -8.75
C HIS A 115 6.61 5.37 -7.96
N LEU A 116 7.90 5.67 -7.95
CA LEU A 116 8.91 5.00 -7.16
C LEU A 116 9.40 5.92 -6.04
N GLU A 117 9.52 5.36 -4.85
CA GLU A 117 10.18 5.96 -3.70
C GLU A 117 11.43 5.15 -3.36
N PRO A 118 12.63 5.61 -3.69
CA PRO A 118 13.85 4.92 -3.31
C PRO A 118 13.97 4.75 -1.80
N LEU A 119 14.24 3.52 -1.36
CA LEU A 119 14.57 3.23 0.04
C LEU A 119 15.94 3.83 0.37
N GLY A 120 16.12 4.36 1.56
CA GLY A 120 17.38 4.99 1.95
C GLY A 120 17.90 4.58 3.32
N LEU A 121 19.24 4.55 3.47
CA LEU A 121 19.92 4.47 4.76
C LEU A 121 20.25 5.87 5.24
N TYR A 122 19.85 6.22 6.46
CA TYR A 122 20.04 7.54 7.06
C TYR A 122 20.74 7.46 8.40
N SER A 123 21.40 8.54 8.81
CA SER A 123 22.03 8.66 10.12
C SER A 123 22.10 10.10 10.58
N HIS A 124 21.89 10.33 11.88
CA HIS A 124 22.18 11.60 12.54
C HIS A 124 23.63 11.68 13.04
N LYS A 125 24.36 10.53 13.08
CA LYS A 125 25.68 10.42 13.71
C LYS A 125 26.85 10.45 12.73
N VAL A 126 26.64 10.00 11.47
CA VAL A 126 27.68 9.93 10.44
C VAL A 126 27.19 10.55 9.14
N LYS A 127 28.11 10.90 8.24
CA LYS A 127 27.80 11.52 6.94
C LYS A 127 28.05 10.57 5.75
N LYS A 128 28.71 9.44 5.99
CA LYS A 128 28.98 8.41 4.99
C LYS A 128 28.81 7.02 5.61
N ALA A 129 28.40 6.04 4.82
CA ALA A 129 28.17 4.69 5.27
C ALA A 129 29.47 4.00 5.77
N ASP A 130 30.61 4.35 5.21
CA ASP A 130 31.92 3.82 5.61
C ASP A 130 32.39 4.32 7.00
N GLU A 131 31.83 5.42 7.50
CA GLU A 131 32.11 5.98 8.82
C GLU A 131 31.36 5.23 9.96
N LEU A 132 30.41 4.33 9.63
CA LEU A 132 29.76 3.48 10.62
C LEU A 132 30.79 2.60 11.33
N LYS A 133 30.78 2.62 12.66
CA LYS A 133 31.72 1.89 13.51
C LYS A 133 31.41 0.40 13.54
N SER A 134 32.40 -0.40 13.91
CA SER A 134 32.17 -1.81 14.19
C SER A 134 31.20 -1.97 15.38
N GLY A 135 30.20 -2.83 15.22
CA GLY A 135 29.12 -3.04 16.19
C GLY A 135 28.00 -2.02 16.10
N ALA A 136 27.99 -1.15 15.08
CA ALA A 136 26.91 -0.16 14.88
C ALA A 136 25.55 -0.85 14.78
N THR A 137 24.53 -0.23 15.36
CA THR A 137 23.14 -0.70 15.33
C THR A 137 22.40 0.01 14.19
N ILE A 138 21.79 -0.79 13.30
CA ILE A 138 20.98 -0.32 12.18
C ILE A 138 19.51 -0.69 12.46
N ALA A 139 18.62 0.29 12.50
CA ALA A 139 17.18 0.01 12.48
C ALA A 139 16.73 -0.34 11.06
N ILE A 140 15.89 -1.37 10.94
CA ILE A 140 15.32 -1.83 9.67
C ILE A 140 13.82 -2.10 9.85
N PRO A 141 12.99 -2.01 8.78
CA PRO A 141 11.60 -2.43 8.83
C PRO A 141 11.47 -3.93 9.18
N ASN A 142 10.40 -4.30 9.89
CA ASN A 142 10.17 -5.67 10.36
C ASN A 142 9.18 -6.48 9.51
N ASP A 143 8.57 -5.88 8.49
CA ASP A 143 7.79 -6.65 7.53
C ASP A 143 8.73 -7.36 6.54
N THR A 144 8.37 -8.57 6.14
CA THR A 144 9.23 -9.46 5.34
C THR A 144 9.83 -8.79 4.11
N VAL A 145 9.03 -8.02 3.38
CA VAL A 145 9.46 -7.44 2.10
C VAL A 145 10.40 -6.26 2.31
N ASN A 146 10.04 -5.33 3.21
CA ASN A 146 10.88 -4.17 3.47
C ASN A 146 12.13 -4.52 4.29
N GLU A 147 12.08 -5.56 5.16
CA GLU A 147 13.27 -6.11 5.81
C GLU A 147 14.27 -6.64 4.76
N GLY A 148 13.81 -7.52 3.87
CA GLY A 148 14.65 -8.05 2.79
C GLY A 148 15.19 -6.96 1.86
N ARG A 149 14.36 -5.99 1.51
CA ARG A 149 14.74 -4.80 0.71
C ARG A 149 15.79 -3.95 1.43
N ALA A 150 15.66 -3.77 2.76
CA ALA A 150 16.64 -3.05 3.58
C ALA A 150 18.00 -3.77 3.60
N LEU A 151 18.01 -5.09 3.76
CA LEU A 151 19.24 -5.87 3.73
C LEU A 151 19.92 -5.83 2.34
N GLN A 152 19.14 -5.85 1.25
CA GLN A 152 19.67 -5.67 -0.10
C GLN A 152 20.28 -4.27 -0.30
N LEU A 153 19.65 -3.20 0.22
CA LEU A 153 20.20 -1.86 0.19
C LEU A 153 21.55 -1.79 0.91
N LEU A 154 21.66 -2.41 2.09
CA LEU A 154 22.90 -2.46 2.86
C LEU A 154 23.98 -3.26 2.13
N ALA A 155 23.61 -4.34 1.44
CA ALA A 155 24.53 -5.12 0.61
C ALA A 155 25.01 -4.32 -0.61
N ALA A 156 24.11 -3.63 -1.31
CA ALA A 156 24.43 -2.73 -2.42
C ALA A 156 25.35 -1.59 -1.97
N GLY A 157 25.20 -1.11 -0.74
CA GLY A 157 26.09 -0.13 -0.10
C GLY A 157 27.44 -0.69 0.38
N GLY A 158 27.73 -1.98 0.17
CA GLY A 158 28.98 -2.64 0.56
C GLY A 158 29.14 -2.84 2.07
N LEU A 159 28.06 -2.78 2.84
CA LEU A 159 28.09 -2.91 4.30
C LEU A 159 28.01 -4.37 4.78
N LEU A 160 27.45 -5.26 3.96
CA LEU A 160 27.31 -6.69 4.21
C LEU A 160 27.22 -7.47 2.90
N THR A 161 27.28 -8.79 2.95
CA THR A 161 27.00 -9.70 1.83
C THR A 161 25.86 -10.65 2.21
N LEU A 162 24.93 -10.88 1.28
CA LEU A 162 23.83 -11.84 1.45
C LEU A 162 24.09 -13.11 0.67
N LYS A 163 23.40 -14.20 1.03
CA LYS A 163 23.33 -15.41 0.21
C LYS A 163 22.72 -15.09 -1.16
N ASP A 164 23.17 -15.77 -2.19
CA ASP A 164 22.63 -15.63 -3.53
C ASP A 164 21.15 -16.02 -3.59
N GLY A 165 20.37 -15.24 -4.35
CA GLY A 165 18.99 -15.56 -4.69
C GLY A 165 17.94 -15.35 -3.59
N VAL A 166 18.30 -14.80 -2.43
CA VAL A 166 17.33 -14.57 -1.32
C VAL A 166 16.31 -13.46 -1.63
N GLY A 167 16.64 -12.50 -2.48
CA GLY A 167 15.73 -11.45 -2.93
C GLY A 167 15.12 -10.66 -1.76
N THR A 168 13.87 -10.22 -1.93
CA THR A 168 13.09 -9.52 -0.89
C THR A 168 12.65 -10.40 0.28
N SER A 169 13.03 -11.69 0.29
CA SER A 169 12.80 -12.59 1.42
C SER A 169 14.02 -12.71 2.34
N ALA A 170 15.08 -11.92 2.10
CA ALA A 170 16.28 -11.92 2.92
C ALA A 170 15.97 -11.55 4.37
N THR A 171 16.60 -12.26 5.28
CA THR A 171 16.58 -12.03 6.73
C THR A 171 18.00 -11.83 7.25
N PRO A 172 18.24 -11.34 8.47
CA PRO A 172 19.58 -11.27 9.04
C PRO A 172 20.32 -12.62 9.09
N ALA A 173 19.59 -13.74 9.09
CA ALA A 173 20.21 -15.09 9.03
C ALA A 173 20.81 -15.43 7.65
N ASP A 174 20.49 -14.66 6.63
CA ASP A 174 21.02 -14.84 5.27
C ASP A 174 22.27 -13.99 4.99
N ILE A 175 22.76 -13.26 5.99
CA ILE A 175 24.02 -12.51 5.90
C ILE A 175 25.19 -13.49 5.95
N THR A 176 26.01 -13.49 4.90
CA THR A 176 27.21 -14.34 4.79
C THR A 176 28.46 -13.62 5.24
N GLU A 177 28.53 -12.30 5.04
CA GLU A 177 29.62 -11.46 5.52
C GLU A 177 29.09 -10.18 6.15
N ASN A 178 29.63 -9.84 7.31
CA ASN A 178 29.30 -8.64 8.07
C ASN A 178 30.60 -8.05 8.68
N PRO A 179 31.47 -7.44 7.86
CA PRO A 179 32.80 -7.04 8.28
C PRO A 179 32.79 -6.01 9.42
N LYS A 180 31.75 -5.19 9.50
CA LYS A 180 31.58 -4.20 10.57
C LYS A 180 30.83 -4.76 11.78
N LYS A 181 30.42 -6.03 11.78
CA LYS A 181 29.61 -6.65 12.85
C LYS A 181 28.38 -5.83 13.19
N LEU A 182 27.69 -5.32 12.16
CA LEU A 182 26.46 -4.56 12.33
C LEU A 182 25.41 -5.38 13.06
N THR A 183 24.64 -4.74 13.92
CA THR A 183 23.50 -5.33 14.60
C THR A 183 22.22 -4.72 14.09
N PHE A 184 21.14 -5.47 14.05
CA PHE A 184 19.87 -5.02 13.47
C PHE A 184 18.81 -4.88 14.55
N LYS A 185 18.05 -3.78 14.49
CA LYS A 185 16.88 -3.52 15.30
C LYS A 185 15.68 -3.46 14.38
N GLU A 186 14.90 -4.54 14.37
CA GLU A 186 13.68 -4.64 13.56
C GLU A 186 12.55 -3.84 14.20
N LEU A 187 11.95 -2.92 13.45
CA LEU A 187 10.90 -2.00 13.89
C LEU A 187 9.79 -1.92 12.85
N GLU A 188 8.58 -1.59 13.28
CA GLU A 188 7.55 -1.11 12.34
C GLU A 188 8.12 -0.01 11.45
N ALA A 189 7.84 -0.06 10.13
CA ALA A 189 8.40 0.89 9.16
C ALA A 189 8.19 2.35 9.57
N ALA A 190 7.01 2.70 10.09
CA ALA A 190 6.68 4.03 10.62
C ALA A 190 7.54 4.48 11.82
N GLN A 191 8.22 3.54 12.51
CA GLN A 191 9.06 3.84 13.67
C GLN A 191 10.53 4.03 13.29
N THR A 192 10.96 3.59 12.09
CA THR A 192 12.37 3.64 11.69
C THR A 192 12.96 5.07 11.68
N PRO A 193 12.29 6.13 11.16
CA PRO A 193 12.86 7.47 11.21
C PRO A 193 12.97 8.02 12.62
N ARG A 194 12.02 7.67 13.51
CA ARG A 194 12.04 8.13 14.91
C ARG A 194 13.15 7.48 15.73
N SER A 195 13.68 6.36 15.29
CA SER A 195 14.77 5.66 15.98
C SER A 195 16.16 6.25 15.69
N LEU A 196 16.30 7.20 14.75
CA LEU A 196 17.59 7.76 14.32
C LEU A 196 18.43 8.37 15.44
N ASP A 197 17.80 8.89 16.50
CA ASP A 197 18.52 9.42 17.66
C ASP A 197 19.06 8.30 18.57
N ASP A 198 18.43 7.13 18.56
CA ASP A 198 18.76 5.99 19.45
C ASP A 198 19.76 5.02 18.80
N VAL A 199 19.72 4.88 17.47
CA VAL A 199 20.57 3.93 16.69
C VAL A 199 21.71 4.65 15.97
N ASP A 200 22.59 3.92 15.31
CA ASP A 200 23.67 4.52 14.54
C ASP A 200 23.25 4.89 13.12
N ALA A 201 22.30 4.15 12.55
CA ALA A 201 21.64 4.47 11.30
C ALA A 201 20.29 3.74 11.23
N ALA A 202 19.43 4.12 10.28
CA ALA A 202 18.16 3.45 10.00
C ALA A 202 17.92 3.37 8.51
N VAL A 203 17.39 2.24 8.05
CA VAL A 203 16.80 2.13 6.72
C VAL A 203 15.35 2.59 6.82
N VAL A 204 14.99 3.58 6.01
CA VAL A 204 13.70 4.25 6.08
C VAL A 204 13.03 4.24 4.71
N ASN A 205 11.75 3.85 4.67
CA ASN A 205 10.93 3.92 3.47
C ASN A 205 10.72 5.38 3.03
N GLY A 206 10.61 5.62 1.72
CA GLY A 206 10.62 6.97 1.13
C GLY A 206 9.54 7.89 1.69
N ASN A 207 8.30 7.42 1.82
CA ASN A 207 7.21 8.20 2.41
C ASN A 207 7.51 8.63 3.86
N TYR A 208 7.97 7.71 4.70
CA TYR A 208 8.32 8.02 6.10
C TYR A 208 9.57 8.89 6.22
N ALA A 209 10.49 8.77 5.26
CA ALA A 209 11.64 9.68 5.20
C ALA A 209 11.18 11.11 4.91
N ILE A 210 10.29 11.30 3.92
CA ILE A 210 9.74 12.62 3.57
C ILE A 210 8.91 13.19 4.73
N GLU A 211 8.07 12.40 5.39
CA GLU A 211 7.31 12.82 6.58
C GLU A 211 8.21 13.27 7.74
N ALA A 212 9.40 12.69 7.84
CA ALA A 212 10.41 13.06 8.85
C ALA A 212 11.36 14.19 8.40
N ASP A 213 11.00 14.94 7.34
CA ASP A 213 11.81 16.00 6.75
C ASP A 213 13.19 15.54 6.21
N LEU A 214 13.41 14.23 6.06
CA LEU A 214 14.58 13.69 5.38
C LEU A 214 14.40 13.86 3.86
N LYS A 215 15.49 14.17 3.17
CA LYS A 215 15.51 14.36 1.71
C LYS A 215 16.26 13.19 1.07
N PRO A 216 15.54 12.13 0.58
CA PRO A 216 16.17 10.91 0.06
C PRO A 216 17.35 11.19 -0.86
N ALA A 217 17.19 12.07 -1.84
CA ALA A 217 18.23 12.40 -2.80
C ALA A 217 19.46 13.14 -2.22
N LYS A 218 19.41 13.65 -0.98
CA LYS A 218 20.47 14.46 -0.36
C LYS A 218 21.04 13.88 0.92
N ASP A 219 20.17 13.32 1.77
CA ASP A 219 20.48 12.97 3.14
C ASP A 219 20.78 11.47 3.31
N ALA A 220 20.41 10.63 2.31
CA ALA A 220 20.69 9.21 2.36
C ALA A 220 22.21 8.93 2.25
N LEU A 221 22.72 8.10 3.16
CA LEU A 221 24.09 7.56 3.12
C LEU A 221 24.23 6.51 2.00
N VAL A 222 23.18 5.75 1.77
CA VAL A 222 22.98 4.81 0.66
C VAL A 222 21.54 5.00 0.20
N LEU A 223 21.33 5.20 -1.09
CA LEU A 223 20.01 5.32 -1.70
C LEU A 223 19.82 4.17 -2.69
N GLU A 224 18.64 3.59 -2.68
CA GLU A 224 18.26 2.54 -3.62
C GLU A 224 18.28 3.04 -5.06
N GLU A 225 18.75 2.20 -5.97
CA GLU A 225 18.79 2.55 -7.38
C GLU A 225 17.40 2.47 -8.01
N ALA A 226 17.05 3.49 -8.80
CA ALA A 226 15.73 3.58 -9.43
C ALA A 226 15.59 2.70 -10.67
N LYS A 227 16.70 2.54 -11.43
CA LYS A 227 16.66 1.81 -12.70
C LYS A 227 16.41 0.31 -12.51
N GLY A 228 15.29 -0.16 -13.08
CA GLY A 228 14.91 -1.58 -12.98
C GLY A 228 14.39 -2.00 -11.60
N ASN A 229 14.05 -1.04 -10.76
CA ASN A 229 13.51 -1.29 -9.43
C ASN A 229 12.05 -1.77 -9.54
N PRO A 230 11.70 -2.93 -8.96
CA PRO A 230 10.35 -3.48 -9.02
C PRO A 230 9.38 -2.85 -8.00
N ASN A 231 9.86 -1.91 -7.19
CA ASN A 231 9.11 -1.36 -6.05
C ASN A 231 8.37 -0.06 -6.40
N SER A 232 7.77 0.03 -7.60
CA SER A 232 6.85 1.11 -7.91
C SER A 232 5.63 1.05 -7.01
N ASN A 233 5.19 2.20 -6.51
CA ASN A 233 3.95 2.35 -5.79
C ASN A 233 2.78 2.35 -6.77
N LEU A 234 1.71 1.63 -6.42
CA LEU A 234 0.62 1.31 -7.31
C LEU A 234 -0.76 1.66 -6.73
N LEU A 235 -1.70 1.93 -7.62
CA LEU A 235 -3.13 1.93 -7.29
C LEU A 235 -3.61 0.48 -7.25
N ALA A 236 -4.28 0.08 -6.18
CA ALA A 236 -4.85 -1.25 -6.01
C ALA A 236 -6.32 -1.20 -5.61
N VAL A 237 -7.04 -2.26 -5.96
CA VAL A 237 -8.46 -2.46 -5.66
C VAL A 237 -8.70 -3.91 -5.22
N LYS A 238 -9.86 -4.18 -4.63
CA LYS A 238 -10.30 -5.56 -4.45
C LYS A 238 -10.51 -6.23 -5.81
N GLU A 239 -10.15 -7.51 -5.93
CA GLU A 239 -10.35 -8.33 -7.14
C GLU A 239 -11.82 -8.23 -7.63
N GLY A 240 -11.98 -8.03 -8.93
CA GLY A 240 -13.27 -7.80 -9.58
C GLY A 240 -13.69 -6.31 -9.66
N GLN A 241 -12.97 -5.39 -8.99
CA GLN A 241 -13.24 -3.94 -9.04
C GLN A 241 -12.36 -3.18 -10.05
N GLU A 242 -11.47 -3.85 -10.79
CA GLU A 242 -10.53 -3.25 -11.76
C GLU A 242 -11.27 -2.57 -12.92
N ASN A 243 -12.50 -3.00 -13.15
CA ASN A 243 -13.35 -2.46 -14.22
C ASN A 243 -14.28 -1.33 -13.79
N ASP A 244 -14.27 -0.92 -12.51
CA ASP A 244 -15.03 0.25 -12.05
C ASP A 244 -14.65 1.48 -12.88
N PRO A 245 -15.62 2.18 -13.49
CA PRO A 245 -15.34 3.36 -14.32
C PRO A 245 -14.59 4.46 -13.56
N ARG A 246 -14.83 4.61 -12.24
CA ARG A 246 -14.15 5.59 -11.38
C ARG A 246 -12.67 5.21 -11.21
N VAL A 247 -12.37 3.91 -10.99
CA VAL A 247 -11.00 3.39 -10.88
C VAL A 247 -10.23 3.59 -12.18
N LYS A 248 -10.84 3.28 -13.33
CA LYS A 248 -10.22 3.52 -14.65
C LYS A 248 -9.92 4.98 -14.91
N LYS A 249 -10.84 5.88 -14.52
CA LYS A 249 -10.59 7.32 -14.62
C LYS A 249 -9.43 7.75 -13.75
N LEU A 250 -9.40 7.31 -12.47
CA LEU A 250 -8.32 7.62 -11.55
C LEU A 250 -6.97 7.09 -12.06
N ALA A 251 -6.90 5.86 -12.50
CA ALA A 251 -5.68 5.26 -13.07
C ALA A 251 -5.13 6.10 -14.24
N LYS A 252 -6.00 6.54 -15.15
CA LYS A 252 -5.61 7.41 -16.27
C LYS A 252 -5.10 8.77 -15.78
N LEU A 253 -5.73 9.37 -14.77
CA LEU A 253 -5.32 10.67 -14.23
C LEU A 253 -3.98 10.55 -13.50
N LEU A 254 -3.78 9.49 -12.69
CA LEU A 254 -2.54 9.25 -11.96
C LEU A 254 -1.32 9.05 -12.87
N THR A 255 -1.53 8.62 -14.11
CA THR A 255 -0.46 8.43 -15.11
C THR A 255 -0.45 9.51 -16.19
N SER A 256 -1.01 10.68 -15.88
CA SER A 256 -1.05 11.81 -16.80
C SER A 256 0.24 12.62 -16.80
N PRO A 257 0.54 13.37 -17.89
CA PRO A 257 1.68 14.29 -17.92
C PRO A 257 1.66 15.35 -16.82
N GLU A 258 0.47 15.77 -16.39
CA GLU A 258 0.27 16.75 -15.33
C GLU A 258 0.73 16.19 -13.98
N VAL A 259 0.37 14.96 -13.67
CA VAL A 259 0.83 14.26 -12.45
C VAL A 259 2.31 14.01 -12.50
N LYS A 260 2.86 13.58 -13.64
CA LYS A 260 4.32 13.44 -13.82
C LYS A 260 5.04 14.75 -13.49
N LYS A 261 4.59 15.84 -14.07
CA LYS A 261 5.17 17.17 -13.81
C LYS A 261 5.05 17.58 -12.34
N PHE A 262 3.91 17.32 -11.70
CA PHE A 262 3.72 17.58 -10.27
C PHE A 262 4.73 16.82 -9.41
N ILE A 263 4.93 15.51 -9.68
CA ILE A 263 5.90 14.68 -8.98
C ILE A 263 7.32 15.24 -9.14
N GLU A 264 7.73 15.53 -10.37
CA GLU A 264 9.06 16.04 -10.68
C GLU A 264 9.33 17.39 -9.99
N ASP A 265 8.38 18.32 -10.07
CA ASP A 265 8.53 19.67 -9.51
C ASP A 265 8.53 19.66 -7.97
N LYS A 266 7.64 18.85 -7.37
CA LYS A 266 7.45 18.87 -5.92
C LYS A 266 8.53 18.11 -5.16
N TYR A 267 8.92 16.94 -5.65
CA TYR A 267 9.78 16.03 -4.89
C TYR A 267 11.24 16.05 -5.33
N ALA A 268 11.58 16.75 -6.42
CA ALA A 268 12.97 17.03 -6.86
C ALA A 268 13.88 15.78 -6.84
N GLY A 269 13.36 14.63 -7.31
CA GLY A 269 14.10 13.37 -7.39
C GLY A 269 14.01 12.47 -6.15
N SER A 270 13.35 12.90 -5.07
CA SER A 270 13.04 12.04 -3.93
C SER A 270 11.89 11.07 -4.21
N VAL A 271 11.03 11.42 -5.17
CA VAL A 271 9.95 10.60 -5.73
C VAL A 271 10.07 10.68 -7.25
N LEU A 272 9.92 9.55 -7.93
CA LEU A 272 10.11 9.41 -9.36
C LEU A 272 8.85 8.84 -10.01
N ALA A 273 8.35 9.46 -11.09
CA ALA A 273 7.26 8.88 -11.86
C ALA A 273 7.70 7.55 -12.50
N SER A 274 6.83 6.54 -12.47
CA SER A 274 7.11 5.19 -12.99
C SER A 274 6.45 4.91 -14.35
N PHE A 275 5.93 5.93 -15.04
CA PHE A 275 5.23 5.83 -16.32
C PHE A 275 5.73 6.83 -17.35
#